data_ac24ebef8dcc7f865fdcbdcb409ec0ab
#
_entry.id   ac24ebef8dcc7f865fdcbdcb409ec0ab
#
_cell.length_a   1.000
_cell.length_b   1.000
_cell.length_c   1.000
_cell.angle_alpha   90.00
_cell.angle_beta   90.00
_cell.angle_gamma   90.00
#
_symmetry.space_group_name_H-M   'P 1'
#
loop_
_entity.id
_entity.type
_entity.pdbx_description
1 polymer ?
#
loop_
_entity_poly.entity_id
_entity_poly.type
_entity_poly.pdbx_seq_one_letter_code
_entity_poly.pdbx_strand_id
1 'polypeptide(L)'
;MPKIFYTGFGDKGDTQLGSEKVRKDNDVINAIGNVDELNSELGVAMQNVSDEKAAKQLAYLQNKLFTVGAELASLMDKRFTPKKEVGAEDVKQLEIAIEESSAMVPEIKKFVLPGGPSGAAYLDRARTIARRAERSIVGLTGSYRINPAVLTYMNRMSSLLFVLARYINKKEGVEEMHPEY
;
A
#
# COMPACT_ATOMS: atom_id res chain seq x y z
N MET A 1 16.62 -9.07 -31.63
CA MET A 1 17.46 -9.30 -30.45
C MET A 1 16.62 -9.97 -29.38
N PRO A 2 17.13 -10.99 -28.68
CA PRO A 2 16.38 -11.54 -27.56
C PRO A 2 16.12 -10.45 -26.52
N LYS A 3 14.89 -10.37 -25.97
CA LYS A 3 14.59 -9.44 -24.88
C LYS A 3 15.29 -9.95 -23.63
N ILE A 4 16.31 -9.24 -23.16
CA ILE A 4 17.02 -9.55 -21.92
C ILE A 4 16.29 -8.82 -20.80
N PHE A 5 15.81 -9.59 -19.80
CA PHE A 5 15.06 -9.07 -18.64
C PHE A 5 15.97 -8.73 -17.45
N TYR A 6 17.28 -8.86 -17.59
CA TYR A 6 18.28 -8.49 -16.59
C TYR A 6 19.45 -7.77 -17.24
N THR A 7 20.10 -6.90 -16.48
CA THR A 7 21.27 -6.13 -16.96
C THR A 7 22.56 -6.50 -16.25
N GLY A 8 22.50 -7.24 -15.14
CA GLY A 8 23.62 -7.52 -14.24
C GLY A 8 24.12 -6.31 -13.43
N PHE A 9 23.54 -5.12 -13.66
CA PHE A 9 23.97 -3.89 -12.98
C PHE A 9 23.81 -3.97 -11.45
N GLY A 10 22.79 -4.71 -10.99
CA GLY A 10 22.47 -4.86 -9.58
C GLY A 10 23.24 -5.91 -8.79
N ASP A 11 24.12 -6.69 -9.44
CA ASP A 11 24.76 -7.88 -8.84
C ASP A 11 25.75 -7.54 -7.73
N LYS A 12 26.25 -6.29 -7.70
CA LYS A 12 27.19 -5.80 -6.69
C LYS A 12 26.52 -5.00 -5.55
N GLY A 13 25.19 -5.11 -5.41
CA GLY A 13 24.43 -4.46 -4.35
C GLY A 13 24.02 -3.01 -4.65
N ASP A 14 24.21 -2.55 -5.86
CA ASP A 14 23.75 -1.25 -6.33
C ASP A 14 22.45 -1.37 -7.14
N THR A 15 21.73 -0.28 -7.28
CA THR A 15 20.60 -0.13 -8.19
C THR A 15 20.68 1.23 -8.87
N GLN A 16 19.95 1.40 -9.97
CA GLN A 16 19.79 2.66 -10.64
C GLN A 16 18.41 3.23 -10.35
N LEU A 17 18.35 4.47 -9.85
CA LEU A 17 17.14 5.21 -9.63
C LEU A 17 17.21 6.51 -10.45
N GLY A 18 16.43 6.56 -11.54
CA GLY A 18 16.60 7.63 -12.53
C GLY A 18 18.00 7.63 -13.12
N SER A 19 18.74 8.71 -12.92
CA SER A 19 20.15 8.86 -13.36
C SER A 19 21.16 8.55 -12.25
N GLU A 20 20.71 8.33 -11.02
CA GLU A 20 21.57 8.12 -9.86
C GLU A 20 21.85 6.62 -9.65
N LYS A 21 23.12 6.31 -9.34
CA LYS A 21 23.53 5.00 -8.84
C LYS A 21 23.44 5.00 -7.32
N VAL A 22 22.63 4.12 -6.77
CA VAL A 22 22.32 4.07 -5.33
C VAL A 22 22.52 2.65 -4.81
N ARG A 23 22.98 2.52 -3.56
CA ARG A 23 23.01 1.20 -2.90
C ARG A 23 21.61 0.69 -2.62
N LYS A 24 21.41 -0.62 -2.77
CA LYS A 24 20.11 -1.28 -2.53
C LYS A 24 19.64 -1.20 -1.06
N ASP A 25 20.57 -1.02 -0.12
CA ASP A 25 20.29 -0.86 1.32
C ASP A 25 20.00 0.61 1.73
N ASN A 26 19.89 1.53 0.77
CA ASN A 26 19.50 2.90 1.05
C ASN A 26 18.03 2.98 1.53
N ASP A 27 17.74 3.85 2.50
CA ASP A 27 16.42 3.96 3.12
C ASP A 27 15.32 4.34 2.12
N VAL A 28 15.61 5.17 1.11
CA VAL A 28 14.64 5.50 0.05
C VAL A 28 14.35 4.29 -0.82
N ILE A 29 15.37 3.50 -1.17
CA ILE A 29 15.20 2.25 -1.92
C ILE A 29 14.39 1.24 -1.12
N ASN A 30 14.65 1.12 0.18
CA ASN A 30 13.86 0.27 1.09
C ASN A 30 12.39 0.71 1.17
N ALA A 31 12.12 2.02 1.24
CA ALA A 31 10.76 2.54 1.26
C ALA A 31 10.04 2.26 -0.06
N ILE A 32 10.69 2.47 -1.20
CA ILE A 32 10.15 2.13 -2.53
C ILE A 32 9.86 0.61 -2.61
N GLY A 33 10.77 -0.24 -2.13
CA GLY A 33 10.59 -1.68 -2.10
C GLY A 33 9.40 -2.12 -1.25
N ASN A 34 9.17 -1.50 -0.09
CA ASN A 34 8.00 -1.77 0.74
C ASN A 34 6.67 -1.33 0.05
N VAL A 35 6.70 -0.24 -0.71
CA VAL A 35 5.55 0.22 -1.51
C VAL A 35 5.27 -0.77 -2.65
N ASP A 36 6.31 -1.28 -3.31
CA ASP A 36 6.20 -2.27 -4.39
C ASP A 36 5.68 -3.62 -3.88
N GLU A 37 6.16 -4.06 -2.71
CA GLU A 37 5.63 -5.26 -2.03
C GLU A 37 4.14 -5.12 -1.72
N LEU A 38 3.72 -3.95 -1.19
CA LEU A 38 2.32 -3.66 -0.96
C LEU A 38 1.50 -3.72 -2.25
N ASN A 39 2.03 -3.14 -3.33
CA ASN A 39 1.37 -3.15 -4.63
C ASN A 39 1.15 -4.57 -5.16
N SER A 40 2.15 -5.42 -5.02
CA SER A 40 2.07 -6.85 -5.38
C SER A 40 1.04 -7.59 -4.52
N GLU A 41 1.00 -7.31 -3.22
CA GLU A 41 0.03 -7.91 -2.30
C GLU A 41 -1.41 -7.48 -2.59
N LEU A 42 -1.64 -6.22 -2.98
CA LEU A 42 -2.96 -5.78 -3.44
C LEU A 42 -3.42 -6.55 -4.68
N GLY A 43 -2.49 -6.90 -5.57
CA GLY A 43 -2.76 -7.77 -6.71
C GLY A 43 -3.24 -9.16 -6.29
N VAL A 44 -2.60 -9.75 -5.28
CA VAL A 44 -3.01 -11.05 -4.71
C VAL A 44 -4.39 -10.93 -4.06
N ALA A 45 -4.61 -9.91 -3.23
CA ALA A 45 -5.91 -9.69 -2.57
C ALA A 45 -7.03 -9.52 -3.61
N MET A 46 -6.80 -8.74 -4.67
CA MET A 46 -7.78 -8.49 -5.73
C MET A 46 -8.23 -9.77 -6.45
N GLN A 47 -7.35 -10.75 -6.65
CA GLN A 47 -7.71 -12.04 -7.26
C GLN A 47 -8.52 -12.96 -6.33
N ASN A 48 -8.56 -12.65 -5.03
CA ASN A 48 -9.20 -13.47 -4.00
C ASN A 48 -10.48 -12.84 -3.43
N VAL A 49 -10.83 -11.60 -3.83
CA VAL A 49 -12.11 -10.98 -3.47
C VAL A 49 -13.13 -11.20 -4.58
N SER A 50 -14.32 -11.67 -4.22
CA SER A 50 -15.44 -11.85 -5.15
C SER A 50 -16.25 -10.57 -5.38
N ASP A 51 -16.02 -9.53 -4.55
CA ASP A 51 -16.73 -8.26 -4.61
C ASP A 51 -16.11 -7.32 -5.64
N GLU A 52 -16.87 -6.97 -6.67
CA GLU A 52 -16.42 -6.09 -7.75
C GLU A 52 -16.07 -4.67 -7.27
N LYS A 53 -16.82 -4.13 -6.28
CA LYS A 53 -16.54 -2.81 -5.71
C LYS A 53 -15.20 -2.83 -4.97
N ALA A 54 -14.95 -3.84 -4.16
CA ALA A 54 -13.67 -4.02 -3.47
C ALA A 54 -12.52 -4.20 -4.47
N ALA A 55 -12.69 -5.03 -5.50
CA ALA A 55 -11.67 -5.22 -6.54
C ALA A 55 -11.31 -3.91 -7.27
N LYS A 56 -12.31 -3.10 -7.62
CA LYS A 56 -12.09 -1.77 -8.23
C LYS A 56 -11.33 -0.82 -7.29
N GLN A 57 -11.65 -0.84 -5.99
CA GLN A 57 -10.91 -0.06 -4.99
C GLN A 57 -9.45 -0.50 -4.92
N LEU A 58 -9.17 -1.81 -4.87
CA LEU A 58 -7.80 -2.33 -4.84
C LEU A 58 -7.01 -1.94 -6.09
N ALA A 59 -7.62 -2.03 -7.27
CA ALA A 59 -6.99 -1.58 -8.52
C ALA A 59 -6.67 -0.07 -8.50
N TYR A 60 -7.54 0.76 -7.92
CA TYR A 60 -7.28 2.18 -7.73
C TYR A 60 -6.08 2.40 -6.79
N LEU A 61 -6.00 1.68 -5.66
CA LEU A 61 -4.88 1.75 -4.74
C LEU A 61 -3.56 1.38 -5.42
N GLN A 62 -3.53 0.29 -6.20
CA GLN A 62 -2.34 -0.11 -6.96
C GLN A 62 -1.82 1.01 -7.87
N ASN A 63 -2.72 1.67 -8.61
CA ASN A 63 -2.33 2.79 -9.47
C ASN A 63 -1.75 3.96 -8.67
N LYS A 64 -2.30 4.26 -7.49
CA LYS A 64 -1.79 5.32 -6.63
C LYS A 64 -0.45 5.00 -5.98
N LEU A 65 -0.17 3.73 -5.69
CA LEU A 65 1.14 3.32 -5.18
C LEU A 65 2.26 3.58 -6.19
N PHE A 66 2.00 3.54 -7.51
CA PHE A 66 2.97 4.03 -8.51
C PHE A 66 3.24 5.52 -8.38
N THR A 67 2.23 6.33 -8.05
CA THR A 67 2.42 7.77 -7.77
C THR A 67 3.27 7.97 -6.53
N VAL A 68 2.97 7.25 -5.44
CA VAL A 68 3.79 7.28 -4.20
C VAL A 68 5.24 6.88 -4.50
N GLY A 69 5.44 5.78 -5.22
CA GLY A 69 6.78 5.32 -5.59
C GLY A 69 7.56 6.36 -6.42
N ALA A 70 6.89 7.05 -7.35
CA ALA A 70 7.49 8.12 -8.14
C ALA A 70 7.88 9.34 -7.28
N GLU A 71 7.04 9.73 -6.31
CA GLU A 71 7.39 10.80 -5.37
C GLU A 71 8.60 10.42 -4.50
N LEU A 72 8.66 9.19 -4.00
CA LEU A 72 9.82 8.70 -3.25
C LEU A 72 11.08 8.68 -4.11
N ALA A 73 10.98 8.25 -5.37
CA ALA A 73 12.12 8.24 -6.30
C ALA A 73 12.69 9.65 -6.56
N SER A 74 11.82 10.67 -6.61
CA SER A 74 12.23 12.06 -6.81
C SER A 74 13.06 12.64 -5.67
N LEU A 75 13.05 12.02 -4.49
CA LEU A 75 13.89 12.43 -3.36
C LEU A 75 15.39 12.25 -3.65
N MET A 76 15.73 11.27 -4.51
CA MET A 76 17.11 10.93 -4.84
C MET A 76 17.60 11.59 -6.12
N ASP A 77 16.74 11.80 -7.11
CA ASP A 77 17.09 12.45 -8.38
C ASP A 77 16.29 13.74 -8.56
N LYS A 78 16.92 14.88 -8.28
CA LYS A 78 16.31 16.21 -8.42
C LYS A 78 15.92 16.59 -9.85
N ARG A 79 16.42 15.86 -10.87
CA ARG A 79 16.07 16.04 -12.28
C ARG A 79 14.79 15.29 -12.64
N PHE A 80 14.38 14.37 -11.80
CA PHE A 80 13.13 13.62 -11.97
C PHE A 80 12.00 14.35 -11.26
N THR A 81 10.99 14.76 -12.00
CA THR A 81 9.75 15.34 -11.46
C THR A 81 8.60 14.36 -11.72
N PRO A 82 7.89 13.92 -10.68
CA PRO A 82 6.73 13.06 -10.85
C PRO A 82 5.67 13.74 -11.72
N LYS A 83 5.09 13.00 -12.67
CA LYS A 83 4.00 13.53 -13.53
C LYS A 83 2.71 13.81 -12.75
N LYS A 84 2.54 13.15 -11.62
CA LYS A 84 1.42 13.29 -10.70
C LYS A 84 1.95 13.15 -9.28
N GLU A 85 1.29 13.84 -8.36
CA GLU A 85 1.56 13.77 -6.92
C GLU A 85 0.28 13.36 -6.19
N VAL A 86 0.44 12.77 -5.02
CA VAL A 86 -0.69 12.50 -4.12
C VAL A 86 -1.18 13.82 -3.55
N GLY A 87 -2.46 14.09 -3.69
CA GLY A 87 -3.09 15.33 -3.23
C GLY A 87 -4.18 15.11 -2.16
N ALA A 88 -4.72 16.21 -1.67
CA ALA A 88 -5.81 16.20 -0.69
C ALA A 88 -7.05 15.46 -1.21
N GLU A 89 -7.34 15.54 -2.52
CA GLU A 89 -8.47 14.85 -3.12
C GLU A 89 -8.29 13.31 -3.08
N ASP A 90 -7.07 12.81 -3.28
CA ASP A 90 -6.79 11.38 -3.16
C ASP A 90 -7.03 10.88 -1.73
N VAL A 91 -6.63 11.66 -0.73
CA VAL A 91 -6.90 11.36 0.69
C VAL A 91 -8.40 11.35 0.96
N LYS A 92 -9.13 12.36 0.50
CA LYS A 92 -10.57 12.46 0.66
C LYS A 92 -11.32 11.29 0.03
N GLN A 93 -10.88 10.82 -1.14
CA GLN A 93 -11.47 9.64 -1.77
C GLN A 93 -11.29 8.37 -0.93
N LEU A 94 -10.13 8.20 -0.26
CA LEU A 94 -9.95 7.11 0.69
C LEU A 94 -10.86 7.24 1.91
N GLU A 95 -11.00 8.44 2.46
CA GLU A 95 -11.85 8.69 3.62
C GLU A 95 -13.31 8.37 3.31
N ILE A 96 -13.82 8.78 2.15
CA ILE A 96 -15.16 8.41 1.67
C ILE A 96 -15.30 6.89 1.55
N ALA A 97 -14.31 6.21 0.93
CA ALA A 97 -14.35 4.75 0.78
C ALA A 97 -14.33 4.02 2.14
N ILE A 98 -13.61 4.55 3.13
CA ILE A 98 -13.60 4.03 4.50
C ILE A 98 -14.97 4.20 5.15
N GLU A 99 -15.57 5.40 5.05
CA GLU A 99 -16.90 5.69 5.62
C GLU A 99 -17.97 4.78 5.01
N GLU A 100 -18.03 4.69 3.68
CA GLU A 100 -18.98 3.81 2.98
C GLU A 100 -18.82 2.34 3.38
N SER A 101 -17.59 1.85 3.48
CA SER A 101 -17.30 0.46 3.85
C SER A 101 -17.60 0.22 5.34
N SER A 102 -17.31 1.18 6.20
CA SER A 102 -17.58 1.12 7.64
C SER A 102 -19.08 1.06 7.94
N ALA A 103 -19.91 1.75 7.18
CA ALA A 103 -21.36 1.69 7.32
C ALA A 103 -21.94 0.29 7.01
N MET A 104 -21.19 -0.54 6.29
CA MET A 104 -21.61 -1.89 5.92
C MET A 104 -21.19 -2.97 6.92
N VAL A 105 -20.40 -2.67 7.95
CA VAL A 105 -19.91 -3.64 8.93
C VAL A 105 -20.38 -3.27 10.35
N PRO A 106 -20.44 -4.22 11.29
CA PRO A 106 -20.77 -3.90 12.69
C PRO A 106 -19.75 -2.96 13.33
N GLU A 107 -20.18 -2.21 14.34
CA GLU A 107 -19.26 -1.41 15.16
C GLU A 107 -18.22 -2.30 15.86
N ILE A 108 -16.98 -1.81 15.93
CA ILE A 108 -15.90 -2.52 16.63
C ILE A 108 -16.01 -2.28 18.14
N LYS A 109 -16.28 -3.34 18.89
CA LYS A 109 -16.31 -3.31 20.37
C LYS A 109 -15.13 -4.03 21.01
N LYS A 110 -14.44 -4.88 20.24
CA LYS A 110 -13.28 -5.68 20.68
C LYS A 110 -12.27 -5.76 19.53
N PHE A 111 -11.04 -6.12 19.84
CA PHE A 111 -10.07 -6.46 18.78
C PHE A 111 -10.59 -7.65 17.96
N VAL A 112 -10.31 -7.62 16.67
CA VAL A 112 -10.68 -8.68 15.73
C VAL A 112 -9.40 -9.41 15.30
N LEU A 113 -9.44 -10.74 15.34
CA LEU A 113 -8.34 -11.56 14.84
C LEU A 113 -8.32 -11.49 13.29
N PRO A 114 -7.13 -11.30 12.68
CA PRO A 114 -7.00 -11.37 11.23
C PRO A 114 -7.37 -12.77 10.74
N GLY A 115 -8.20 -12.83 9.67
CA GLY A 115 -8.60 -14.12 9.11
C GLY A 115 -9.93 -14.07 8.37
N GLY A 116 -10.46 -15.24 8.10
CA GLY A 116 -11.69 -15.43 7.33
C GLY A 116 -11.43 -16.03 5.95
N PRO A 117 -12.29 -15.78 4.96
CA PRO A 117 -12.08 -16.21 3.58
C PRO A 117 -10.76 -15.68 3.02
N SER A 118 -10.23 -16.31 1.98
CA SER A 118 -8.93 -15.92 1.38
C SER A 118 -8.85 -14.42 1.07
N GLY A 119 -9.91 -13.84 0.52
CA GLY A 119 -9.96 -12.39 0.24
C GLY A 119 -9.76 -11.53 1.49
N ALA A 120 -10.46 -11.83 2.59
CA ALA A 120 -10.32 -11.12 3.85
C ALA A 120 -8.92 -11.29 4.46
N ALA A 121 -8.39 -12.52 4.45
CA ALA A 121 -7.07 -12.83 4.98
C ALA A 121 -5.95 -12.10 4.21
N TYR A 122 -6.03 -12.03 2.86
CA TYR A 122 -5.09 -11.27 2.06
C TYR A 122 -5.21 -9.76 2.26
N LEU A 123 -6.42 -9.23 2.47
CA LEU A 123 -6.62 -7.83 2.82
C LEU A 123 -5.99 -7.48 4.18
N ASP A 124 -6.12 -8.34 5.18
CA ASP A 124 -5.45 -8.16 6.47
C ASP A 124 -3.91 -8.23 6.34
N ARG A 125 -3.38 -9.11 5.51
CA ARG A 125 -1.96 -9.16 5.22
C ARG A 125 -1.51 -7.88 4.50
N ALA A 126 -2.23 -7.43 3.47
CA ALA A 126 -1.97 -6.17 2.78
C ALA A 126 -1.98 -4.98 3.75
N ARG A 127 -2.92 -4.95 4.70
CA ARG A 127 -2.98 -3.93 5.75
C ARG A 127 -1.68 -3.87 6.57
N THR A 128 -1.13 -5.01 6.96
CA THR A 128 0.11 -5.02 7.77
C THR A 128 1.33 -4.61 6.94
N ILE A 129 1.37 -4.95 5.65
CA ILE A 129 2.39 -4.51 4.70
C ILE A 129 2.26 -2.99 4.47
N ALA A 130 1.03 -2.45 4.30
CA ALA A 130 0.79 -1.01 4.18
C ALA A 130 1.35 -0.24 5.39
N ARG A 131 1.13 -0.72 6.60
CA ARG A 131 1.71 -0.13 7.83
C ARG A 131 3.24 -0.23 7.88
N ARG A 132 3.84 -1.26 7.33
CA ARG A 132 5.30 -1.36 7.21
C ARG A 132 5.81 -0.33 6.18
N ALA A 133 5.19 -0.21 5.02
CA ALA A 133 5.51 0.80 4.01
C ALA A 133 5.35 2.22 4.58
N GLU A 134 4.25 2.52 5.27
CA GLU A 134 4.03 3.79 5.97
C GLU A 134 5.20 4.12 6.92
N ARG A 135 5.57 3.18 7.81
CA ARG A 135 6.67 3.41 8.76
C ARG A 135 8.01 3.66 8.06
N SER A 136 8.29 2.97 6.96
CA SER A 136 9.53 3.21 6.20
C SER A 136 9.54 4.62 5.57
N ILE A 137 8.41 5.11 5.07
CA ILE A 137 8.27 6.47 4.54
C ILE A 137 8.39 7.50 5.68
N VAL A 138 7.77 7.26 6.83
CA VAL A 138 7.91 8.12 8.02
C VAL A 138 9.38 8.21 8.45
N GLY A 139 10.14 7.10 8.39
CA GLY A 139 11.59 7.12 8.69
C GLY A 139 12.40 8.08 7.82
N LEU A 140 11.93 8.40 6.61
CA LEU A 140 12.60 9.34 5.71
C LEU A 140 12.42 10.82 6.11
N THR A 141 11.41 11.15 6.93
CA THR A 141 11.07 12.55 7.27
C THR A 141 12.18 13.30 7.99
N GLY A 142 13.11 12.59 8.65
CA GLY A 142 14.29 13.18 9.28
C GLY A 142 15.35 13.70 8.31
N SER A 143 15.37 13.20 7.08
CA SER A 143 16.39 13.49 6.07
C SER A 143 15.83 14.12 4.79
N TYR A 144 14.53 13.94 4.53
CA TYR A 144 13.87 14.38 3.31
C TYR A 144 12.55 15.10 3.61
N ARG A 145 12.20 16.06 2.76
CA ARG A 145 10.88 16.69 2.80
C ARG A 145 9.88 15.80 2.08
N ILE A 146 9.12 15.02 2.83
CA ILE A 146 8.07 14.15 2.29
C ILE A 146 6.78 14.98 2.12
N ASN A 147 6.06 14.73 1.02
CA ASN A 147 4.73 15.28 0.80
C ASN A 147 3.78 14.81 1.94
N PRO A 148 3.21 15.73 2.75
CA PRO A 148 2.33 15.33 3.85
C PRO A 148 1.11 14.51 3.41
N ALA A 149 0.62 14.74 2.18
CA ALA A 149 -0.50 13.96 1.63
C ALA A 149 -0.13 12.49 1.44
N VAL A 150 1.13 12.16 1.10
CA VAL A 150 1.61 10.77 1.01
C VAL A 150 1.51 10.08 2.38
N LEU A 151 1.96 10.73 3.45
CA LEU A 151 1.88 10.16 4.80
C LEU A 151 0.43 9.89 5.21
N THR A 152 -0.45 10.87 4.99
CA THR A 152 -1.87 10.73 5.30
C THR A 152 -2.52 9.64 4.45
N TYR A 153 -2.22 9.60 3.15
CA TYR A 153 -2.72 8.61 2.22
C TYR A 153 -2.36 7.18 2.64
N MET A 154 -1.08 6.93 2.95
CA MET A 154 -0.60 5.61 3.39
C MET A 154 -1.27 5.17 4.71
N ASN A 155 -1.46 6.10 5.63
CA ASN A 155 -2.18 5.82 6.87
C ASN A 155 -3.64 5.45 6.60
N ARG A 156 -4.38 6.22 5.79
CA ARG A 156 -5.76 5.94 5.40
C ARG A 156 -5.89 4.65 4.61
N MET A 157 -4.91 4.32 3.77
CA MET A 157 -4.90 3.05 3.01
C MET A 157 -4.97 1.84 3.96
N SER A 158 -4.18 1.83 5.02
CA SER A 158 -4.22 0.73 6.00
C SER A 158 -5.58 0.62 6.70
N SER A 159 -6.26 1.74 6.94
CA SER A 159 -7.62 1.77 7.50
C SER A 159 -8.65 1.21 6.52
N LEU A 160 -8.55 1.59 5.24
CA LEU A 160 -9.44 1.04 4.20
C LEU A 160 -9.28 -0.47 4.07
N LEU A 161 -8.04 -0.97 4.04
CA LEU A 161 -7.78 -2.41 3.93
C LEU A 161 -8.36 -3.19 5.11
N PHE A 162 -8.30 -2.62 6.31
CA PHE A 162 -8.91 -3.21 7.51
C PHE A 162 -10.43 -3.32 7.38
N VAL A 163 -11.10 -2.24 7.00
CA VAL A 163 -12.56 -2.27 6.89
C VAL A 163 -13.04 -3.12 5.72
N LEU A 164 -12.27 -3.19 4.62
CA LEU A 164 -12.57 -4.08 3.51
C LEU A 164 -12.46 -5.56 3.91
N ALA A 165 -11.45 -5.93 4.70
CA ALA A 165 -11.33 -7.31 5.21
C ALA A 165 -12.58 -7.71 6.01
N ARG A 166 -13.04 -6.84 6.91
CA ARG A 166 -14.27 -7.05 7.68
C ARG A 166 -15.52 -7.10 6.81
N TYR A 167 -15.57 -6.24 5.80
CA TYR A 167 -16.67 -6.24 4.83
C TYR A 167 -16.77 -7.57 4.07
N ILE A 168 -15.64 -8.11 3.61
CA ILE A 168 -15.60 -9.41 2.95
C ILE A 168 -16.03 -10.54 3.90
N ASN A 169 -15.54 -10.54 5.16
CA ASN A 169 -15.99 -11.49 6.18
C ASN A 169 -17.53 -11.47 6.32
N LYS A 170 -18.10 -10.29 6.52
CA LYS A 170 -19.56 -10.14 6.64
C LYS A 170 -20.30 -10.61 5.39
N LYS A 171 -19.82 -10.24 4.21
CA LYS A 171 -20.45 -10.59 2.94
C LYS A 171 -20.46 -12.09 2.69
N GLU A 172 -19.41 -12.79 3.11
CA GLU A 172 -19.28 -14.25 2.98
C GLU A 172 -19.82 -15.01 4.19
N GLY A 173 -20.47 -14.31 5.13
CA GLY A 173 -21.15 -14.92 6.29
C GLY A 173 -20.18 -15.50 7.32
N VAL A 174 -18.93 -15.03 7.35
CA VAL A 174 -17.94 -15.45 8.34
C VAL A 174 -17.97 -14.54 9.55
N GLU A 175 -18.14 -15.13 10.72
CA GLU A 175 -18.14 -14.44 12.01
C GLU A 175 -16.72 -14.01 12.39
N GLU A 176 -16.58 -12.79 12.90
CA GLU A 176 -15.29 -12.25 13.35
C GLU A 176 -14.85 -12.93 14.65
N MET A 177 -13.64 -13.44 14.67
CA MET A 177 -13.05 -14.01 15.88
C MET A 177 -12.38 -12.92 16.73
N HIS A 178 -12.40 -13.09 18.03
CA HIS A 178 -11.80 -12.15 18.99
C HIS A 178 -10.71 -12.85 19.82
N PRO A 179 -9.65 -12.11 20.22
CA PRO A 179 -8.65 -12.69 21.12
C PRO A 179 -9.26 -13.02 22.48
N GLU A 180 -8.80 -14.14 23.05
CA GLU A 180 -9.14 -14.58 24.40
C GLU A 180 -8.04 -14.10 25.37
N TYR A 181 -8.33 -13.09 26.22
CA TYR A 181 -7.47 -12.61 27.33
C TYR A 181 -8.29 -11.93 28.42
#